data_e3ca3b93a94f64afc2eaf05ecb717029
#
_entry.id   e3ca3b93a94f64afc2eaf05ecb717029
#
_cell.length_a   1.000
_cell.length_b   1.000
_cell.length_c   1.000
_cell.angle_alpha   90.00
_cell.angle_beta   90.00
_cell.angle_gamma   90.00
#
_symmetry.space_group_name_H-M   'P 1'
#
loop_
_entity.id
_entity.type
_entity.pdbx_description
1 polymer ?
#
loop_
_entity_poly.entity_id
_entity_poly.type
_entity_poly.pdbx_seq_one_letter_code
_entity_poly.pdbx_strand_id
1 'polypeptide(L)'
;MKTIASLIRLIAITSTVGTSSLTLHAAESSAELARQLQAYLTQHKFTGRIESTLPKRLGRSLDPAKVELGRLLFFDKFLGLHGDNTCAGCHSPNHGFNDSQSIAIGIDNNDIVGAHRAGPRNQRRTPSVINTAFYPKLMWNGRFSALSGDPFNNSKGYFFPDPEGTTRFPAGDARFKQLLVAQAHIPPTELPEMAGFTGYGRTSMQLLPGAGSSINFSLFDTPAKNWSGVALPPPIVVQRAGTVITFDEFRNEPIRDVVLGRLNANELWANEFLNAFRELGVNDAITFDKVAQAIAEFEFSLTFTNAPIDRFARGETSAMSDSEKRGGLLFFGKANCVKCHAVSGQSNEMFSDFANHVAGIPQIAPKFGKTTGNVPFRDASGQFSPAGNQDWGLTDVTGSTGDAYKFRTSPLRNVGLQPTFFHNGAFTKLEDAVRYHLNTVAESKTYTPAKAMVATDLRNNTGPISPVIAKLDPMLKTPVTLTATEFADLVCFLRESLLDDRARPENLSRLIPAQVPSYLPLQRFER
;
A
#
# COMPACT_ATOMS: atom_id res chain seq x y z
N MET A 1 -86.91 54.54 14.98
CA MET A 1 -86.79 55.80 14.29
C MET A 1 -85.35 55.95 13.89
N LYS A 2 -85.07 56.17 12.66
CA LYS A 2 -83.77 56.30 11.96
C LYS A 2 -82.90 55.07 11.89
N THR A 3 -83.06 54.33 10.82
CA THR A 3 -82.28 53.32 10.18
C THR A 3 -80.96 53.92 9.62
N ILE A 4 -79.84 53.28 9.91
CA ILE A 4 -78.53 53.57 9.24
C ILE A 4 -78.19 52.30 8.51
N ALA A 5 -78.15 52.36 7.18
CA ALA A 5 -77.68 51.31 6.31
C ALA A 5 -76.11 51.40 6.21
N SER A 6 -75.44 50.31 6.49
CA SER A 6 -74.01 50.20 6.30
C SER A 6 -73.73 49.41 5.02
N LEU A 7 -72.99 50.07 4.10
CA LEU A 7 -72.52 49.54 2.83
C LEU A 7 -71.27 48.69 3.07
N ILE A 8 -71.35 47.35 2.84
CA ILE A 8 -70.18 46.48 2.82
C ILE A 8 -69.64 46.43 1.39
N ARG A 9 -68.45 46.97 1.17
CA ARG A 9 -67.67 46.78 -0.08
C ARG A 9 -66.99 45.41 0.02
N LEU A 10 -67.33 44.49 -0.87
CA LEU A 10 -66.54 43.25 -1.12
C LEU A 10 -65.30 43.61 -1.94
N ILE A 11 -64.11 43.41 -1.36
CA ILE A 11 -62.83 43.40 -2.08
C ILE A 11 -62.55 41.97 -2.50
N ALA A 12 -62.64 41.66 -3.79
CA ALA A 12 -62.20 40.39 -4.35
C ALA A 12 -60.66 40.39 -4.46
N ILE A 13 -60.04 39.60 -3.61
CA ILE A 13 -58.60 39.28 -3.73
C ILE A 13 -58.48 38.09 -4.67
N THR A 14 -58.07 38.33 -5.90
CA THR A 14 -57.63 37.27 -6.83
C THR A 14 -56.24 36.77 -6.41
N SER A 15 -56.18 35.67 -5.69
CA SER A 15 -54.94 34.92 -5.43
C SER A 15 -54.53 34.17 -6.69
N THR A 16 -53.54 34.65 -7.42
CA THR A 16 -52.82 33.89 -8.44
C THR A 16 -51.98 32.82 -7.71
N VAL A 17 -52.46 31.58 -7.68
CA VAL A 17 -51.69 30.41 -7.29
C VAL A 17 -50.71 30.15 -8.42
N GLY A 18 -49.48 30.59 -8.25
CA GLY A 18 -48.34 30.17 -9.08
C GLY A 18 -48.11 28.68 -8.86
N THR A 19 -48.55 27.85 -9.81
CA THR A 19 -48.15 26.44 -9.89
C THR A 19 -46.66 26.38 -10.23
N SER A 20 -45.80 26.38 -9.21
CA SER A 20 -44.43 25.92 -9.36
C SER A 20 -44.49 24.44 -9.71
N SER A 21 -44.33 24.11 -10.99
CA SER A 21 -44.14 22.75 -11.46
C SER A 21 -42.78 22.26 -10.89
N LEU A 22 -42.87 21.63 -9.74
CA LEU A 22 -41.81 20.70 -9.29
C LEU A 22 -41.77 19.57 -10.32
N THR A 23 -40.86 19.67 -11.28
CA THR A 23 -40.48 18.53 -12.09
C THR A 23 -39.88 17.48 -11.15
N LEU A 24 -40.73 16.57 -10.66
CA LEU A 24 -40.23 15.31 -10.12
C LEU A 24 -39.45 14.64 -11.27
N HIS A 25 -38.14 14.69 -11.21
CA HIS A 25 -37.34 13.77 -12.00
C HIS A 25 -37.70 12.38 -11.49
N ALA A 26 -38.38 11.60 -12.33
CA ALA A 26 -38.61 10.19 -12.04
C ALA A 26 -37.27 9.55 -11.76
N ALA A 27 -37.16 8.82 -10.65
CA ALA A 27 -35.94 8.10 -10.32
C ALA A 27 -35.61 7.18 -11.51
N GLU A 28 -34.36 7.25 -12.00
CA GLU A 28 -33.92 6.36 -13.08
C GLU A 28 -34.15 4.90 -12.69
N SER A 29 -34.65 4.10 -13.63
CA SER A 29 -34.85 2.67 -13.37
C SER A 29 -33.51 1.95 -13.19
N SER A 30 -33.51 0.90 -12.38
CA SER A 30 -32.29 0.07 -12.17
C SER A 30 -31.71 -0.45 -13.49
N ALA A 31 -32.56 -0.74 -14.47
CA ALA A 31 -32.13 -1.18 -15.81
C ALA A 31 -31.43 -0.05 -16.59
N GLU A 32 -31.90 1.18 -16.48
CA GLU A 32 -31.27 2.34 -17.12
C GLU A 32 -29.92 2.67 -16.49
N LEU A 33 -29.82 2.66 -15.15
CA LEU A 33 -28.55 2.81 -14.43
C LEU A 33 -27.54 1.73 -14.85
N ALA A 34 -28.00 0.49 -14.96
CA ALA A 34 -27.16 -0.62 -15.41
C ALA A 34 -26.66 -0.41 -16.84
N ARG A 35 -27.53 0.01 -17.76
CA ARG A 35 -27.16 0.29 -19.15
C ARG A 35 -26.12 1.40 -19.27
N GLN A 36 -26.29 2.50 -18.52
CA GLN A 36 -25.36 3.63 -18.51
C GLN A 36 -23.99 3.23 -17.94
N LEU A 37 -23.96 2.54 -16.81
CA LEU A 37 -22.72 2.09 -16.19
C LEU A 37 -21.98 1.09 -17.10
N GLN A 38 -22.70 0.14 -17.73
CA GLN A 38 -22.10 -0.80 -18.68
C GLN A 38 -21.48 -0.07 -19.89
N ALA A 39 -22.07 1.04 -20.35
CA ALA A 39 -21.49 1.85 -21.41
C ALA A 39 -20.15 2.47 -20.98
N TYR A 40 -20.04 3.01 -19.76
CA TYR A 40 -18.77 3.51 -19.22
C TYR A 40 -17.72 2.39 -19.10
N LEU A 41 -18.09 1.24 -18.52
CA LEU A 41 -17.16 0.11 -18.39
C LEU A 41 -16.62 -0.34 -19.75
N THR A 42 -17.50 -0.40 -20.77
CA THR A 42 -17.11 -0.72 -22.16
C THR A 42 -16.18 0.34 -22.74
N GLN A 43 -16.51 1.63 -22.59
CA GLN A 43 -15.68 2.75 -23.03
C GLN A 43 -14.28 2.71 -22.43
N HIS A 44 -14.18 2.38 -21.14
CA HIS A 44 -12.93 2.27 -20.41
C HIS A 44 -12.28 0.89 -20.51
N LYS A 45 -12.83 -0.03 -21.32
CA LYS A 45 -12.30 -1.39 -21.55
C LYS A 45 -12.12 -2.20 -20.25
N PHE A 46 -13.00 -1.97 -19.28
CA PHE A 46 -13.03 -2.75 -18.04
C PHE A 46 -13.78 -4.05 -18.29
N THR A 47 -13.15 -5.18 -18.00
CA THR A 47 -13.72 -6.51 -18.33
C THR A 47 -14.20 -7.28 -17.11
N GLY A 48 -13.69 -6.94 -15.91
CA GLY A 48 -13.92 -7.69 -14.67
C GLY A 48 -13.34 -9.11 -14.71
N ARG A 49 -12.32 -9.36 -15.56
CA ARG A 49 -11.74 -10.70 -15.80
C ARG A 49 -10.24 -10.78 -15.51
N ILE A 50 -9.66 -9.75 -14.89
CA ILE A 50 -8.20 -9.66 -14.73
C ILE A 50 -7.62 -10.86 -13.96
N GLU A 51 -8.31 -11.36 -12.92
CA GLU A 51 -7.87 -12.52 -12.13
C GLU A 51 -7.61 -13.74 -12.99
N SER A 52 -8.51 -14.03 -13.94
CA SER A 52 -8.38 -15.19 -14.81
C SER A 52 -7.16 -15.12 -15.75
N THR A 53 -6.53 -13.96 -15.85
CA THR A 53 -5.30 -13.79 -16.67
C THR A 53 -4.03 -14.20 -15.91
N LEU A 54 -4.08 -14.32 -14.58
CA LEU A 54 -2.88 -14.57 -13.75
C LEU A 54 -2.13 -15.83 -14.15
N PRO A 55 -2.74 -17.02 -14.26
CA PRO A 55 -2.01 -18.24 -14.64
C PRO A 55 -1.34 -18.13 -16.02
N LYS A 56 -2.03 -17.51 -16.98
CA LYS A 56 -1.47 -17.28 -18.34
C LYS A 56 -0.28 -16.34 -18.29
N ARG A 57 -0.35 -15.26 -17.50
CA ARG A 57 0.74 -14.27 -17.36
C ARG A 57 1.94 -14.84 -16.63
N LEU A 58 1.72 -15.69 -15.63
CA LEU A 58 2.78 -16.44 -14.93
C LEU A 58 3.35 -17.58 -15.81
N GLY A 59 2.64 -18.02 -16.85
CA GLY A 59 2.97 -19.20 -17.66
C GLY A 59 2.74 -20.53 -16.92
N ARG A 60 2.03 -20.51 -15.80
CA ARG A 60 1.74 -21.67 -14.95
C ARG A 60 0.61 -21.39 -13.97
N SER A 61 0.04 -22.42 -13.38
CA SER A 61 -0.80 -22.31 -12.18
C SER A 61 0.06 -22.00 -10.95
N LEU A 62 -0.56 -21.51 -9.88
CA LEU A 62 0.09 -21.37 -8.58
C LEU A 62 0.45 -22.75 -8.03
N ASP A 63 1.57 -22.83 -7.34
CA ASP A 63 2.02 -24.03 -6.65
C ASP A 63 1.55 -23.99 -5.18
N PRO A 64 0.61 -24.84 -4.76
CA PRO A 64 0.09 -24.80 -3.39
C PRO A 64 1.15 -24.98 -2.30
N ALA A 65 2.20 -25.77 -2.57
CA ALA A 65 3.28 -25.97 -1.60
C ALA A 65 4.13 -24.70 -1.45
N LYS A 66 4.40 -23.99 -2.54
CA LYS A 66 5.08 -22.69 -2.49
C LYS A 66 4.22 -21.59 -1.88
N VAL A 67 2.90 -21.59 -2.13
CA VAL A 67 1.96 -20.68 -1.46
C VAL A 67 2.00 -20.87 0.05
N GLU A 68 1.96 -22.14 0.51
CA GLU A 68 2.01 -22.44 1.94
C GLU A 68 3.36 -22.06 2.56
N LEU A 69 4.47 -22.42 1.92
CA LEU A 69 5.80 -22.00 2.35
C LEU A 69 5.91 -20.47 2.46
N GLY A 70 5.45 -19.75 1.44
CA GLY A 70 5.45 -18.27 1.45
C GLY A 70 4.58 -17.70 2.55
N ARG A 71 3.42 -18.33 2.81
CA ARG A 71 2.55 -17.95 3.92
C ARG A 71 3.27 -18.10 5.27
N LEU A 72 3.93 -19.22 5.52
CA LEU A 72 4.68 -19.44 6.76
C LEU A 72 5.81 -18.41 6.92
N LEU A 73 6.58 -18.15 5.84
CA LEU A 73 7.64 -17.13 5.84
C LEU A 73 7.10 -15.73 6.13
N PHE A 74 5.91 -15.38 5.61
CA PHE A 74 5.29 -14.07 5.78
C PHE A 74 4.94 -13.77 7.25
N PHE A 75 4.71 -14.79 8.04
CA PHE A 75 4.36 -14.69 9.46
C PHE A 75 5.52 -15.03 10.41
N ASP A 76 6.67 -15.48 9.91
CA ASP A 76 7.81 -15.86 10.75
C ASP A 76 8.78 -14.69 10.96
N LYS A 77 9.22 -14.52 12.20
CA LYS A 77 10.22 -13.54 12.62
C LYS A 77 11.65 -13.84 12.12
N PHE A 78 11.90 -15.03 11.57
CA PHE A 78 13.22 -15.41 11.04
C PHE A 78 13.71 -14.52 9.91
N LEU A 79 12.78 -13.87 9.17
CA LEU A 79 13.14 -12.93 8.10
C LEU A 79 13.61 -11.57 8.62
N GLY A 80 13.31 -11.21 9.87
CA GLY A 80 13.80 -9.99 10.51
C GLY A 80 15.18 -10.19 11.12
N LEU A 81 16.11 -9.26 10.94
CA LEU A 81 17.48 -9.37 11.45
C LEU A 81 17.51 -9.61 12.96
N HIS A 82 16.66 -8.92 13.71
CA HIS A 82 16.55 -9.05 15.17
C HIS A 82 15.41 -9.98 15.64
N GLY A 83 14.63 -10.54 14.71
CA GLY A 83 13.50 -11.42 15.04
C GLY A 83 12.37 -10.73 15.80
N ASP A 84 12.19 -9.44 15.59
CA ASP A 84 11.22 -8.58 16.28
C ASP A 84 10.05 -8.14 15.40
N ASN A 85 10.10 -8.42 14.09
CA ASN A 85 9.01 -8.10 13.18
C ASN A 85 8.81 -9.19 12.11
N THR A 86 7.65 -9.16 11.46
CA THR A 86 7.26 -10.03 10.33
C THR A 86 6.65 -9.20 9.22
N CYS A 87 6.52 -9.76 8.00
CA CYS A 87 5.77 -9.10 6.92
C CYS A 87 4.33 -8.82 7.37
N ALA A 88 3.68 -9.80 8.01
CA ALA A 88 2.31 -9.68 8.53
C ALA A 88 2.17 -8.64 9.65
N GLY A 89 3.28 -8.25 10.31
CA GLY A 89 3.30 -7.21 11.33
C GLY A 89 2.93 -5.83 10.78
N CYS A 90 3.30 -5.57 9.53
CA CYS A 90 2.96 -4.34 8.81
C CYS A 90 1.83 -4.57 7.80
N HIS A 91 1.74 -5.75 7.20
CA HIS A 91 0.69 -6.16 6.26
C HIS A 91 -0.33 -7.05 6.98
N SER A 92 -1.23 -6.45 7.77
CA SER A 92 -2.16 -7.17 8.65
C SER A 92 -3.31 -7.84 7.88
N PRO A 93 -3.52 -9.17 8.03
CA PRO A 93 -4.70 -9.83 7.46
C PRO A 93 -6.02 -9.22 7.95
N ASN A 94 -6.08 -8.81 9.21
CA ASN A 94 -7.27 -8.20 9.80
C ASN A 94 -7.63 -6.82 9.22
N HIS A 95 -6.72 -6.25 8.41
CA HIS A 95 -6.90 -4.95 7.75
C HIS A 95 -6.74 -5.05 6.22
N GLY A 96 -7.07 -6.20 5.62
CA GLY A 96 -6.91 -6.40 4.18
C GLY A 96 -5.44 -6.37 3.73
N PHE A 97 -4.55 -6.94 4.53
CA PHE A 97 -3.10 -6.89 4.31
C PHE A 97 -2.53 -5.46 4.14
N ASN A 98 -3.22 -4.47 4.72
CA ASN A 98 -2.73 -3.10 4.89
C ASN A 98 -2.12 -2.91 6.28
N ASP A 99 -1.53 -1.73 6.48
CA ASP A 99 -1.18 -1.24 7.80
C ASP A 99 -2.43 -1.11 8.69
N SER A 100 -2.25 -1.35 9.96
CA SER A 100 -3.27 -1.11 10.98
C SER A 100 -3.31 0.36 11.46
N GLN A 101 -2.32 1.17 11.06
CA GLN A 101 -2.14 2.56 11.53
C GLN A 101 -1.78 3.53 10.39
N SER A 102 -1.64 4.83 10.73
CA SER A 102 -1.33 5.89 9.78
C SER A 102 0.08 5.76 9.18
N ILE A 103 1.12 5.79 10.01
CA ILE A 103 2.50 5.55 9.59
C ILE A 103 2.97 4.25 10.21
N ALA A 104 3.57 3.38 9.41
CA ALA A 104 3.96 2.04 9.79
C ALA A 104 4.91 2.01 11.00
N ILE A 105 4.78 0.95 11.79
CA ILE A 105 5.70 0.58 12.87
C ILE A 105 6.28 -0.78 12.52
N GLY A 106 7.59 -0.81 12.25
CA GLY A 106 8.31 -2.04 11.86
C GLY A 106 9.01 -2.69 13.04
N ILE A 107 10.31 -2.43 13.16
CA ILE A 107 11.19 -2.96 14.20
C ILE A 107 10.87 -2.44 15.60
N ASP A 108 11.47 -3.04 16.63
CA ASP A 108 11.37 -2.63 18.04
C ASP A 108 9.91 -2.39 18.49
N ASN A 109 9.00 -3.18 17.94
CA ASN A 109 7.57 -3.09 18.24
C ASN A 109 7.19 -3.93 19.46
N ASN A 110 5.97 -3.71 19.96
CA ASN A 110 5.43 -4.40 21.14
C ASN A 110 4.75 -5.74 20.82
N ASP A 111 5.06 -6.39 19.73
CA ASP A 111 4.46 -7.66 19.25
C ASP A 111 2.93 -7.62 19.01
N ILE A 112 2.33 -6.43 19.03
CA ILE A 112 0.91 -6.25 18.68
C ILE A 112 0.79 -5.81 17.22
N VAL A 113 -0.19 -6.37 16.51
CA VAL A 113 -0.59 -5.96 15.17
C VAL A 113 -2.04 -5.50 15.24
N GLY A 114 -2.26 -4.20 15.17
CA GLY A 114 -3.58 -3.61 15.35
C GLY A 114 -3.50 -2.19 15.89
N ALA A 115 -4.61 -1.72 16.47
CA ALA A 115 -4.73 -0.36 16.96
C ALA A 115 -3.74 -0.01 18.08
N HIS A 116 -3.32 -1.01 18.88
CA HIS A 116 -2.39 -0.83 20.00
C HIS A 116 -0.93 -1.17 19.64
N ARG A 117 -0.61 -1.31 18.34
CA ARG A 117 0.79 -1.45 17.92
C ARG A 117 1.58 -0.22 18.32
N ALA A 118 2.71 -0.42 18.99
CA ALA A 118 3.60 0.62 19.47
C ALA A 118 5.05 0.30 19.10
N GLY A 119 5.84 1.33 18.82
CA GLY A 119 7.24 1.24 18.41
C GLY A 119 7.67 2.43 17.55
N PRO A 120 8.90 2.40 17.04
CA PRO A 120 9.40 3.42 16.11
C PRO A 120 8.59 3.44 14.81
N ARG A 121 8.31 4.64 14.31
CA ARG A 121 7.59 4.81 13.05
C ARG A 121 8.52 4.96 11.85
N ASN A 122 8.08 4.42 10.73
CA ASN A 122 8.64 4.65 9.40
C ASN A 122 8.30 6.05 8.88
N GLN A 123 8.43 6.27 7.59
CA GLN A 123 8.00 7.51 6.94
C GLN A 123 6.58 7.43 6.39
N ARG A 124 6.13 6.24 6.02
CA ARG A 124 4.88 6.04 5.27
C ARG A 124 4.09 4.88 5.83
N ARG A 125 2.82 4.88 5.51
CA ARG A 125 1.91 3.76 5.77
C ARG A 125 2.29 2.56 4.89
N THR A 126 2.13 1.36 5.42
CA THR A 126 2.28 0.13 4.64
C THR A 126 1.10 -0.03 3.66
N PRO A 127 1.35 -0.18 2.36
CA PRO A 127 0.29 -0.44 1.39
C PRO A 127 -0.21 -1.88 1.48
N SER A 128 -1.41 -2.16 0.95
CA SER A 128 -1.89 -3.54 0.82
C SER A 128 -1.02 -4.36 -0.14
N VAL A 129 -0.84 -5.65 0.19
CA VAL A 129 -0.25 -6.63 -0.74
C VAL A 129 -1.31 -7.39 -1.56
N ILE A 130 -2.60 -7.14 -1.32
CA ILE A 130 -3.66 -7.73 -2.14
C ILE A 130 -3.58 -7.18 -3.57
N ASN A 131 -3.65 -8.08 -4.56
CA ASN A 131 -3.62 -7.77 -5.99
C ASN A 131 -2.29 -7.20 -6.52
N THR A 132 -1.22 -7.15 -5.70
CA THR A 132 0.09 -6.62 -6.10
C THR A 132 0.71 -7.35 -7.28
N ALA A 133 0.30 -8.58 -7.58
CA ALA A 133 0.69 -9.31 -8.78
C ALA A 133 0.53 -8.48 -10.07
N PHE A 134 -0.47 -7.61 -10.13
CA PHE A 134 -0.80 -6.81 -11.31
C PHE A 134 -0.21 -5.39 -11.31
N TYR A 135 0.57 -5.02 -10.30
CA TYR A 135 1.09 -3.65 -10.16
C TYR A 135 2.42 -3.50 -10.91
N PRO A 136 2.48 -2.64 -11.94
CA PRO A 136 3.74 -2.36 -12.65
C PRO A 136 4.69 -1.50 -11.82
N LYS A 137 4.18 -0.85 -10.77
CA LYS A 137 4.93 0.02 -9.89
C LYS A 137 4.45 -0.16 -8.45
N LEU A 138 5.40 -0.41 -7.53
CA LEU A 138 5.16 -0.67 -6.11
C LEU A 138 5.63 0.52 -5.26
N MET A 139 5.30 0.50 -3.98
CA MET A 139 5.56 1.55 -2.99
C MET A 139 4.85 2.87 -3.29
N TRP A 140 4.70 3.75 -2.29
CA TRP A 140 3.98 5.01 -2.43
C TRP A 140 4.65 6.01 -3.37
N ASN A 141 5.99 6.05 -3.37
CA ASN A 141 6.75 6.91 -4.27
C ASN A 141 7.12 6.22 -5.60
N GLY A 142 6.70 4.97 -5.80
CA GLY A 142 6.97 4.23 -7.02
C GLY A 142 8.42 3.74 -7.17
N ARG A 143 9.16 3.60 -6.06
CA ARG A 143 10.59 3.28 -6.07
C ARG A 143 10.92 1.89 -6.63
N PHE A 144 9.97 0.97 -6.72
CA PHE A 144 10.15 -0.34 -7.35
C PHE A 144 9.24 -0.44 -8.57
N SER A 145 9.79 -0.67 -9.75
CA SER A 145 8.99 -0.66 -10.96
C SER A 145 9.52 -1.58 -12.06
N ALA A 146 8.59 -2.11 -12.84
CA ALA A 146 8.90 -2.78 -14.09
C ALA A 146 9.18 -1.74 -15.19
N LEU A 147 10.39 -1.71 -15.74
CA LEU A 147 10.78 -0.75 -16.78
C LEU A 147 10.03 -0.97 -18.11
N SER A 148 9.43 -2.14 -18.29
CA SER A 148 8.52 -2.43 -19.41
C SER A 148 7.13 -1.83 -19.21
N GLY A 149 6.76 -1.46 -17.97
CA GLY A 149 5.40 -1.08 -17.59
C GLY A 149 4.47 -2.28 -17.35
N ASP A 150 5.00 -3.50 -17.39
CA ASP A 150 4.26 -4.74 -17.11
C ASP A 150 5.01 -5.56 -16.06
N PRO A 151 4.41 -5.87 -14.89
CA PRO A 151 5.08 -6.61 -13.82
C PRO A 151 5.49 -8.05 -14.21
N PHE A 152 4.92 -8.61 -15.27
CA PHE A 152 5.24 -9.94 -15.79
C PHE A 152 6.23 -9.91 -16.95
N ASN A 153 6.78 -8.75 -17.29
CA ASN A 153 7.70 -8.59 -18.41
C ASN A 153 9.04 -7.98 -17.97
N ASN A 154 10.01 -8.85 -17.75
CA ASN A 154 11.38 -8.48 -17.38
C ASN A 154 12.29 -8.16 -18.59
N SER A 155 11.77 -7.96 -19.79
CA SER A 155 12.61 -7.74 -20.99
C SER A 155 13.47 -6.46 -20.89
N LYS A 156 13.07 -5.50 -20.05
CA LYS A 156 13.80 -4.24 -19.80
C LYS A 156 14.42 -4.17 -18.40
N GLY A 157 14.27 -5.22 -17.58
CA GLY A 157 14.69 -5.23 -16.20
C GLY A 157 13.68 -4.55 -15.25
N TYR A 158 14.03 -4.58 -13.98
CA TYR A 158 13.30 -3.90 -12.92
C TYR A 158 14.15 -2.80 -12.32
N PHE A 159 13.52 -1.66 -12.02
CA PHE A 159 14.17 -0.55 -11.33
C PHE A 159 13.96 -0.69 -9.82
N PHE A 160 15.07 -0.62 -9.11
CA PHE A 160 15.14 -0.48 -7.66
C PHE A 160 16.18 0.60 -7.33
N PRO A 161 15.99 1.43 -6.30
CA PRO A 161 17.01 2.38 -5.88
C PRO A 161 18.19 1.68 -5.21
N ASP A 162 19.28 2.41 -5.03
CA ASP A 162 20.42 1.93 -4.26
C ASP A 162 19.98 1.40 -2.87
N PRO A 163 20.69 0.38 -2.35
CA PRO A 163 21.93 -0.22 -2.86
C PRO A 163 21.73 -1.32 -3.90
N GLU A 164 20.50 -1.74 -4.18
CA GLU A 164 20.25 -2.82 -5.15
C GLU A 164 20.50 -2.34 -6.59
N GLY A 165 20.09 -1.12 -6.89
CA GLY A 165 20.21 -0.53 -8.21
C GLY A 165 19.48 -1.31 -9.30
N THR A 166 19.77 -0.98 -10.56
CA THR A 166 19.25 -1.71 -11.73
C THR A 166 20.06 -2.99 -12.02
N THR A 167 21.23 -3.15 -11.42
CA THR A 167 22.14 -4.27 -11.66
C THR A 167 21.74 -5.53 -10.96
N ARG A 168 21.04 -5.43 -9.82
CA ARG A 168 20.57 -6.59 -9.05
C ARG A 168 19.51 -7.41 -9.81
N PHE A 169 18.63 -6.73 -10.55
CA PHE A 169 17.51 -7.33 -11.26
C PHE A 169 17.55 -7.02 -12.75
N PRO A 170 18.56 -7.56 -13.48
CA PRO A 170 18.84 -7.18 -14.85
C PRO A 170 17.78 -7.67 -15.83
N ALA A 171 17.74 -7.04 -16.99
CA ALA A 171 16.88 -7.41 -18.08
C ALA A 171 17.06 -8.88 -18.51
N GLY A 172 15.94 -9.60 -18.67
CA GLY A 172 15.93 -10.97 -19.15
C GLY A 172 16.39 -12.02 -18.12
N ASP A 173 16.69 -11.67 -16.89
CA ASP A 173 17.08 -12.65 -15.87
C ASP A 173 15.92 -13.60 -15.55
N ALA A 174 16.12 -14.88 -15.80
CA ALA A 174 15.11 -15.92 -15.64
C ALA A 174 14.68 -16.16 -14.18
N ARG A 175 15.49 -15.73 -13.21
CA ARG A 175 15.15 -15.79 -11.79
C ARG A 175 14.01 -14.83 -11.41
N PHE A 176 13.93 -13.69 -12.11
CA PHE A 176 13.01 -12.59 -11.84
C PHE A 176 12.00 -12.41 -12.97
N LYS A 177 11.14 -13.41 -13.19
CA LYS A 177 10.12 -13.35 -14.26
C LYS A 177 8.96 -12.41 -13.94
N GLN A 178 8.83 -12.02 -12.67
CA GLN A 178 7.76 -11.15 -12.18
C GLN A 178 8.29 -10.21 -11.11
N LEU A 179 7.78 -8.97 -11.06
CA LEU A 179 8.29 -7.90 -10.22
C LEU A 179 8.27 -8.23 -8.72
N LEU A 180 7.25 -8.96 -8.22
CA LEU A 180 7.16 -9.32 -6.79
C LEU A 180 8.30 -10.26 -6.36
N VAL A 181 8.78 -11.13 -7.26
CA VAL A 181 9.93 -11.99 -6.93
C VAL A 181 11.19 -11.16 -6.66
N ALA A 182 11.40 -10.09 -7.45
CA ALA A 182 12.49 -9.16 -7.19
C ALA A 182 12.23 -8.35 -5.90
N GLN A 183 11.00 -7.86 -5.71
CA GLN A 183 10.62 -7.05 -4.56
C GLN A 183 10.79 -7.81 -3.22
N ALA A 184 10.47 -9.10 -3.18
CA ALA A 184 10.57 -9.90 -1.96
C ALA A 184 12.01 -10.04 -1.40
N HIS A 185 13.04 -9.64 -2.18
CA HIS A 185 14.42 -9.55 -1.69
C HIS A 185 14.65 -8.35 -0.76
N ILE A 186 13.78 -7.34 -0.77
CA ILE A 186 14.05 -6.03 -0.20
C ILE A 186 13.62 -5.90 1.28
N PRO A 187 12.38 -6.24 1.68
CA PRO A 187 11.88 -5.93 3.03
C PRO A 187 12.77 -6.45 4.17
N PRO A 188 13.36 -7.65 4.11
CA PRO A 188 14.27 -8.13 5.16
C PRO A 188 15.50 -7.27 5.37
N THR A 189 15.88 -6.46 4.39
CA THR A 189 17.07 -5.59 4.42
C THR A 189 16.75 -4.12 4.71
N GLU A 190 15.47 -3.75 4.73
CA GLU A 190 15.02 -2.38 5.03
C GLU A 190 15.15 -2.08 6.52
N LEU A 191 15.93 -1.04 6.84
CA LEU A 191 16.29 -0.74 8.23
C LEU A 191 15.08 -0.52 9.14
N PRO A 192 14.11 0.35 8.81
CA PRO A 192 12.98 0.60 9.70
C PRO A 192 11.91 -0.49 9.66
N GLU A 193 11.98 -1.43 8.71
CA GLU A 193 10.97 -2.46 8.51
C GLU A 193 11.35 -3.76 9.24
N MET A 194 12.53 -4.31 8.95
CA MET A 194 12.93 -5.66 9.36
C MET A 194 14.37 -5.77 9.85
N ALA A 195 15.30 -4.93 9.35
CA ALA A 195 16.72 -5.06 9.64
C ALA A 195 17.17 -4.35 10.93
N GLY A 196 16.51 -3.26 11.30
CA GLY A 196 16.90 -2.45 12.46
C GLY A 196 18.05 -1.49 12.19
N PHE A 197 18.30 -0.60 13.17
CA PHE A 197 19.32 0.43 13.11
C PHE A 197 20.53 0.09 13.98
N THR A 198 20.53 -1.03 14.66
CA THR A 198 21.64 -1.52 15.47
C THR A 198 22.29 -2.73 14.83
N GLY A 199 23.60 -2.81 14.91
CA GLY A 199 24.34 -3.97 14.41
C GLY A 199 24.01 -5.24 15.17
N TYR A 200 24.32 -6.37 14.54
CA TYR A 200 24.21 -7.69 15.18
C TYR A 200 25.39 -7.85 16.14
N GLY A 201 25.13 -7.96 17.43
CA GLY A 201 26.16 -8.21 18.43
C GLY A 201 26.90 -9.55 18.20
N ARG A 202 28.19 -9.63 18.56
CA ARG A 202 29.01 -10.85 18.43
C ARG A 202 28.34 -12.11 19.02
N THR A 203 27.57 -11.97 20.06
CA THR A 203 26.86 -13.05 20.76
C THR A 203 25.75 -13.70 19.94
N SER A 204 25.08 -12.95 19.07
CA SER A 204 23.97 -13.49 18.27
C SER A 204 24.44 -14.33 17.08
N MET A 205 25.66 -14.12 16.64
CA MET A 205 26.24 -14.89 15.52
C MET A 205 26.81 -16.25 15.94
N GLN A 206 27.12 -16.44 17.23
CA GLN A 206 27.53 -17.76 17.76
C GLN A 206 26.42 -18.81 17.71
N LEU A 207 25.18 -18.40 17.39
CA LEU A 207 24.04 -19.29 17.24
C LEU A 207 23.90 -19.90 15.83
N LEU A 208 24.78 -19.57 14.88
CA LEU A 208 24.80 -20.19 13.56
C LEU A 208 25.81 -21.35 13.53
N PRO A 209 25.35 -22.62 13.58
CA PRO A 209 26.24 -23.76 13.43
C PRO A 209 26.98 -23.68 12.09
N GLY A 210 28.32 -23.70 12.13
CA GLY A 210 29.16 -23.67 10.93
C GLY A 210 29.63 -22.29 10.44
N ALA A 211 29.18 -21.20 11.01
CA ALA A 211 29.72 -19.87 10.73
C ALA A 211 31.00 -19.63 11.55
N GLY A 212 32.14 -20.15 11.09
CA GLY A 212 33.46 -19.88 11.64
C GLY A 212 33.97 -18.47 11.33
N SER A 213 33.10 -17.46 11.28
CA SER A 213 33.49 -16.12 10.88
C SER A 213 32.77 -15.04 11.69
N SER A 214 33.51 -14.06 12.14
CA SER A 214 32.94 -12.85 12.76
C SER A 214 32.46 -11.90 11.67
N ILE A 215 31.17 -11.68 11.55
CA ILE A 215 30.62 -10.57 10.77
C ILE A 215 30.65 -9.34 11.68
N ASN A 216 31.43 -8.34 11.30
CA ASN A 216 31.52 -7.12 12.06
C ASN A 216 30.51 -6.13 11.48
N PHE A 217 29.31 -6.09 12.06
CA PHE A 217 28.28 -5.12 11.71
C PHE A 217 28.45 -3.89 12.59
N SER A 218 29.11 -2.88 12.09
CA SER A 218 28.95 -1.53 12.58
C SER A 218 28.00 -0.81 11.61
N LEU A 219 26.70 -0.88 11.86
CA LEU A 219 25.69 -0.31 10.96
C LEU A 219 25.70 1.23 10.93
N PHE A 220 26.52 1.93 11.74
CA PHE A 220 26.39 3.38 11.92
C PHE A 220 27.68 4.21 12.05
N ASP A 221 28.84 3.66 11.76
CA ASP A 221 30.10 4.34 12.09
C ASP A 221 30.72 5.21 10.97
N THR A 222 30.06 5.42 9.83
CA THR A 222 30.61 6.27 8.76
C THR A 222 29.56 6.99 7.89
N PRO A 223 29.97 8.05 7.16
CA PRO A 223 29.11 9.11 6.65
C PRO A 223 28.36 8.83 5.34
N ALA A 224 28.41 7.63 4.77
CA ALA A 224 27.57 7.30 3.62
C ALA A 224 26.10 7.28 4.07
N LYS A 225 25.20 7.81 3.25
CA LYS A 225 23.79 7.98 3.61
C LYS A 225 22.90 7.13 2.73
N ASN A 226 21.93 6.44 3.33
CA ASN A 226 20.86 5.79 2.58
C ASN A 226 19.86 6.83 2.02
N TRP A 227 18.84 6.37 1.31
CA TRP A 227 17.78 7.21 0.73
C TRP A 227 17.04 8.11 1.74
N SER A 228 17.05 7.76 3.04
CA SER A 228 16.47 8.58 4.11
C SER A 228 17.47 9.55 4.75
N GLY A 229 18.72 9.61 4.23
CA GLY A 229 19.78 10.48 4.77
C GLY A 229 20.43 9.95 6.04
N VAL A 230 20.13 8.73 6.47
CA VAL A 230 20.78 8.04 7.57
C VAL A 230 22.16 7.58 7.11
N ALA A 231 23.19 7.77 7.95
CA ALA A 231 24.54 7.30 7.65
C ALA A 231 24.55 5.80 7.38
N LEU A 232 25.14 5.39 6.28
CA LEU A 232 25.34 3.99 5.94
C LEU A 232 26.60 3.47 6.61
N PRO A 233 26.64 2.15 6.93
CA PRO A 233 27.84 1.52 7.41
C PRO A 233 28.95 1.53 6.37
N PRO A 234 30.22 1.41 6.79
CA PRO A 234 31.31 1.08 5.89
C PRO A 234 31.00 -0.26 5.19
N PRO A 235 31.67 -0.52 4.05
CA PRO A 235 31.55 -1.80 3.37
C PRO A 235 31.68 -2.95 4.37
N ILE A 236 30.75 -3.89 4.32
CA ILE A 236 30.75 -5.00 5.26
C ILE A 236 31.75 -6.02 4.79
N VAL A 237 32.76 -6.24 5.61
CA VAL A 237 33.78 -7.29 5.38
C VAL A 237 33.27 -8.57 6.04
N VAL A 238 32.87 -9.54 5.24
CA VAL A 238 32.52 -10.88 5.70
C VAL A 238 33.72 -11.80 5.51
N GLN A 239 34.24 -12.37 6.59
CA GLN A 239 35.16 -13.49 6.49
C GLN A 239 34.39 -14.80 6.45
N ARG A 240 34.40 -15.46 5.31
CA ARG A 240 33.78 -16.78 5.14
C ARG A 240 34.89 -17.79 4.81
N ALA A 241 35.11 -18.79 5.66
CA ALA A 241 36.10 -19.83 5.46
C ALA A 241 37.54 -19.31 5.11
N GLY A 242 37.96 -18.24 5.74
CA GLY A 242 39.27 -17.63 5.49
C GLY A 242 39.36 -16.67 4.30
N THR A 243 38.25 -16.46 3.60
CA THR A 243 38.18 -15.49 2.49
C THR A 243 37.49 -14.23 2.96
N VAL A 244 38.13 -13.07 2.73
CA VAL A 244 37.52 -11.75 2.96
C VAL A 244 36.66 -11.41 1.75
N ILE A 245 35.35 -11.25 1.94
CA ILE A 245 34.43 -10.80 0.90
C ILE A 245 34.01 -9.38 1.25
N THR A 246 34.29 -8.43 0.36
CA THR A 246 33.88 -7.03 0.50
C THR A 246 32.61 -6.83 -0.34
N PHE A 247 31.53 -6.41 0.29
CA PHE A 247 30.26 -6.13 -0.38
C PHE A 247 30.12 -4.61 -0.56
N ASP A 248 30.74 -4.07 -1.60
CA ASP A 248 30.70 -2.62 -1.88
C ASP A 248 29.41 -2.23 -2.62
N GLU A 249 28.83 -3.15 -3.41
CA GLU A 249 27.70 -2.87 -4.28
C GLU A 249 26.34 -3.29 -3.67
N PHE A 250 26.30 -4.37 -2.88
CA PHE A 250 25.10 -4.94 -2.31
C PHE A 250 25.19 -5.11 -0.79
N ARG A 251 25.24 -3.99 -0.07
CA ARG A 251 25.32 -3.98 1.42
C ARG A 251 24.22 -4.80 2.12
N ASN A 252 23.14 -5.14 1.42
CA ASN A 252 22.05 -5.92 1.96
C ASN A 252 22.33 -7.43 1.97
N GLU A 253 23.33 -7.93 1.21
CA GLU A 253 23.67 -9.35 1.17
C GLU A 253 24.02 -9.93 2.54
N PRO A 254 24.83 -9.30 3.39
CA PRO A 254 25.14 -9.84 4.71
C PRO A 254 23.88 -10.01 5.59
N ILE A 255 22.87 -9.16 5.43
CA ILE A 255 21.59 -9.32 6.16
C ILE A 255 20.86 -10.56 5.63
N ARG A 256 20.82 -10.74 4.31
CA ARG A 256 20.24 -11.95 3.68
C ARG A 256 21.01 -13.20 4.10
N ASP A 257 22.33 -13.14 4.20
CA ASP A 257 23.15 -14.27 4.67
C ASP A 257 22.82 -14.67 6.11
N VAL A 258 22.56 -13.73 7.01
CA VAL A 258 22.08 -14.04 8.38
C VAL A 258 20.72 -14.75 8.33
N VAL A 259 19.79 -14.26 7.54
CA VAL A 259 18.47 -14.89 7.36
C VAL A 259 18.63 -16.32 6.81
N LEU A 260 19.42 -16.48 5.76
CA LEU A 260 19.69 -17.80 5.16
C LEU A 260 20.38 -18.74 6.12
N GLY A 261 21.32 -18.25 6.93
CA GLY A 261 21.99 -19.04 7.96
C GLY A 261 20.99 -19.65 8.95
N ARG A 262 20.01 -18.86 9.38
CA ARG A 262 18.94 -19.35 10.28
C ARG A 262 18.03 -20.38 9.61
N LEU A 263 17.59 -20.11 8.38
CA LEU A 263 16.73 -21.03 7.64
C LEU A 263 17.43 -22.36 7.36
N ASN A 264 18.68 -22.33 6.93
CA ASN A 264 19.47 -23.52 6.64
C ASN A 264 19.87 -24.32 7.88
N ALA A 265 19.95 -23.70 9.05
CA ALA A 265 20.27 -24.35 10.31
C ALA A 265 19.03 -24.98 10.99
N ASN A 266 17.83 -24.69 10.52
CA ASN A 266 16.58 -25.17 11.11
C ASN A 266 15.99 -26.31 10.26
N GLU A 267 15.94 -27.52 10.81
CA GLU A 267 15.47 -28.72 10.11
C GLU A 267 14.02 -28.61 9.62
N LEU A 268 13.16 -27.93 10.38
CA LEU A 268 11.76 -27.78 9.97
C LEU A 268 11.66 -26.85 8.75
N TRP A 269 12.40 -25.75 8.72
CA TRP A 269 12.47 -24.90 7.55
C TRP A 269 13.08 -25.64 6.35
N ALA A 270 14.16 -26.40 6.55
CA ALA A 270 14.75 -27.19 5.48
C ALA A 270 13.73 -28.15 4.87
N ASN A 271 12.92 -28.84 5.70
CA ASN A 271 11.86 -29.74 5.24
C ASN A 271 10.76 -29.00 4.47
N GLU A 272 10.32 -27.83 4.92
CA GLU A 272 9.32 -27.03 4.21
C GLU A 272 9.83 -26.60 2.82
N PHE A 273 11.11 -26.20 2.72
CA PHE A 273 11.71 -25.87 1.43
C PHE A 273 11.85 -27.09 0.51
N LEU A 274 12.23 -28.26 1.03
CA LEU A 274 12.28 -29.49 0.25
C LEU A 274 10.90 -29.90 -0.28
N ASN A 275 9.85 -29.74 0.51
CA ASN A 275 8.48 -30.00 0.11
C ASN A 275 8.00 -29.07 -1.02
N ALA A 276 8.37 -27.80 -0.95
CA ALA A 276 7.91 -26.79 -1.90
C ALA A 276 8.78 -26.73 -3.18
N PHE A 277 10.07 -27.04 -3.08
CA PHE A 277 11.03 -27.01 -4.18
C PHE A 277 11.59 -28.41 -4.43
N ARG A 278 10.81 -29.23 -5.15
CA ARG A 278 11.12 -30.65 -5.39
C ARG A 278 12.44 -30.91 -6.14
N GLU A 279 13.00 -29.86 -6.78
CA GLU A 279 14.30 -29.89 -7.41
C GLU A 279 15.47 -29.79 -6.42
N LEU A 280 15.21 -29.46 -5.14
CA LEU A 280 16.24 -29.43 -4.10
C LEU A 280 16.61 -30.84 -3.66
N GLY A 281 17.89 -31.13 -3.61
CA GLY A 281 18.42 -32.27 -2.87
C GLY A 281 18.51 -32.01 -1.37
N VAL A 282 18.58 -33.07 -0.57
CA VAL A 282 18.60 -32.98 0.90
C VAL A 282 19.80 -32.19 1.43
N ASN A 283 20.88 -32.08 0.63
CA ASN A 283 22.09 -31.34 0.98
C ASN A 283 22.16 -29.95 0.31
N ASP A 284 21.15 -29.56 -0.46
CA ASP A 284 21.15 -28.27 -1.14
C ASP A 284 20.79 -27.14 -0.16
N ALA A 285 21.55 -26.08 -0.21
CA ALA A 285 21.28 -24.91 0.62
C ALA A 285 20.05 -24.14 0.13
N ILE A 286 19.22 -23.68 1.07
CA ILE A 286 18.19 -22.67 0.81
C ILE A 286 18.86 -21.39 0.33
N THR A 287 18.40 -20.84 -0.79
CA THR A 287 18.87 -19.57 -1.34
C THR A 287 17.81 -18.47 -1.16
N PHE A 288 18.25 -17.21 -1.18
CA PHE A 288 17.29 -16.11 -1.04
C PHE A 288 16.33 -16.00 -2.24
N ASP A 289 16.74 -16.43 -3.43
CA ASP A 289 15.86 -16.53 -4.60
C ASP A 289 14.67 -17.47 -4.33
N LYS A 290 14.87 -18.58 -3.61
CA LYS A 290 13.79 -19.50 -3.24
C LYS A 290 12.89 -18.91 -2.16
N VAL A 291 13.45 -18.19 -1.19
CA VAL A 291 12.68 -17.43 -0.19
C VAL A 291 11.78 -16.41 -0.90
N ALA A 292 12.34 -15.63 -1.80
CA ALA A 292 11.61 -14.60 -2.55
C ALA A 292 10.54 -15.20 -3.46
N GLN A 293 10.82 -16.31 -4.13
CA GLN A 293 9.83 -17.03 -4.95
C GLN A 293 8.65 -17.54 -4.11
N ALA A 294 8.89 -18.07 -2.93
CA ALA A 294 7.82 -18.55 -2.05
C ALA A 294 6.96 -17.38 -1.52
N ILE A 295 7.58 -16.27 -1.08
CA ILE A 295 6.85 -15.08 -0.64
C ILE A 295 5.99 -14.53 -1.79
N ALA A 296 6.56 -14.39 -2.98
CA ALA A 296 5.82 -13.92 -4.15
C ALA A 296 4.66 -14.87 -4.53
N GLU A 297 4.85 -16.18 -4.40
CA GLU A 297 3.79 -17.17 -4.66
C GLU A 297 2.61 -17.01 -3.69
N PHE A 298 2.89 -16.76 -2.41
CA PHE A 298 1.85 -16.42 -1.45
C PHE A 298 1.15 -15.10 -1.83
N GLU A 299 1.88 -14.06 -2.19
CA GLU A 299 1.28 -12.79 -2.62
C GLU A 299 0.45 -12.94 -3.91
N PHE A 300 0.84 -13.80 -4.86
CA PHE A 300 0.02 -14.13 -6.02
C PHE A 300 -1.31 -14.76 -5.62
N SER A 301 -1.34 -15.58 -4.56
CA SER A 301 -2.57 -16.19 -4.04
C SER A 301 -3.53 -15.15 -3.41
N LEU A 302 -3.02 -13.97 -3.05
CA LEU A 302 -3.83 -12.86 -2.54
C LEU A 302 -4.45 -12.02 -3.68
N THR A 303 -4.80 -12.66 -4.79
CA THR A 303 -5.49 -12.02 -5.90
C THR A 303 -7.00 -12.11 -5.70
N PHE A 304 -7.61 -10.96 -5.39
CA PHE A 304 -9.04 -10.84 -5.09
C PHE A 304 -9.66 -9.75 -5.96
N THR A 305 -10.15 -10.14 -7.14
CA THR A 305 -10.76 -9.25 -8.13
C THR A 305 -12.09 -9.81 -8.65
N ASN A 306 -12.90 -10.36 -7.75
CA ASN A 306 -14.27 -10.79 -8.00
C ASN A 306 -15.29 -9.95 -7.21
N ALA A 307 -15.03 -8.65 -7.11
CA ALA A 307 -15.91 -7.68 -6.47
C ALA A 307 -17.23 -7.49 -7.24
N PRO A 308 -18.26 -6.86 -6.66
CA PRO A 308 -19.52 -6.60 -7.35
C PRO A 308 -19.37 -5.94 -8.72
N ILE A 309 -18.45 -4.97 -8.87
CA ILE A 309 -18.19 -4.32 -10.17
C ILE A 309 -17.66 -5.30 -11.23
N ASP A 310 -16.84 -6.28 -10.84
CA ASP A 310 -16.32 -7.29 -11.75
C ASP A 310 -17.43 -8.22 -12.25
N ARG A 311 -18.27 -8.69 -11.35
CA ARG A 311 -19.45 -9.52 -11.66
C ARG A 311 -20.44 -8.77 -12.54
N PHE A 312 -20.68 -7.50 -12.21
CA PHE A 312 -21.52 -6.61 -13.01
C PHE A 312 -20.95 -6.45 -14.44
N ALA A 313 -19.66 -6.19 -14.60
CA ALA A 313 -19.02 -6.07 -15.90
C ALA A 313 -19.13 -7.35 -16.75
N ARG A 314 -19.21 -8.52 -16.08
CA ARG A 314 -19.41 -9.82 -16.73
C ARG A 314 -20.87 -10.15 -17.03
N GLY A 315 -21.81 -9.23 -16.73
CA GLY A 315 -23.24 -9.34 -17.08
C GLY A 315 -24.17 -9.67 -15.90
N GLU A 316 -23.67 -9.82 -14.66
CA GLU A 316 -24.49 -10.00 -13.47
C GLU A 316 -24.99 -8.63 -12.99
N THR A 317 -26.03 -8.11 -13.63
CA THR A 317 -26.53 -6.74 -13.37
C THR A 317 -27.09 -6.54 -11.96
N SER A 318 -27.47 -7.62 -11.27
CA SER A 318 -27.91 -7.64 -9.86
C SER A 318 -26.76 -7.62 -8.86
N ALA A 319 -25.51 -7.77 -9.29
CA ALA A 319 -24.36 -7.75 -8.40
C ALA A 319 -24.14 -6.40 -7.70
N MET A 320 -24.71 -5.33 -8.23
CA MET A 320 -24.64 -3.98 -7.69
C MET A 320 -26.02 -3.43 -7.40
N SER A 321 -26.20 -2.80 -6.25
CA SER A 321 -27.39 -2.02 -5.91
C SER A 321 -27.48 -0.75 -6.78
N ASP A 322 -28.63 -0.08 -6.77
CA ASP A 322 -28.80 1.17 -7.53
C ASP A 322 -27.94 2.31 -7.00
N SER A 323 -27.71 2.37 -5.68
CA SER A 323 -26.75 3.32 -5.09
C SER A 323 -25.34 3.09 -5.60
N GLU A 324 -24.89 1.84 -5.65
CA GLU A 324 -23.57 1.48 -6.20
C GLU A 324 -23.44 1.81 -7.69
N LYS A 325 -24.50 1.55 -8.48
CA LYS A 325 -24.53 1.91 -9.91
C LYS A 325 -24.42 3.43 -10.09
N ARG A 326 -25.21 4.25 -9.34
CA ARG A 326 -25.08 5.72 -9.37
C ARG A 326 -23.71 6.18 -8.93
N GLY A 327 -23.13 5.59 -7.88
CA GLY A 327 -21.76 5.86 -7.44
C GLY A 327 -20.73 5.57 -8.54
N GLY A 328 -20.89 4.47 -9.26
CA GLY A 328 -20.09 4.13 -10.43
C GLY A 328 -20.21 5.17 -11.55
N LEU A 329 -21.44 5.61 -11.87
CA LEU A 329 -21.66 6.68 -12.84
C LEU A 329 -20.98 7.99 -12.44
N LEU A 330 -20.97 8.33 -11.14
CA LEU A 330 -20.23 9.49 -10.63
C LEU A 330 -18.72 9.29 -10.77
N PHE A 331 -18.20 8.13 -10.44
CA PHE A 331 -16.77 7.80 -10.51
C PHE A 331 -16.22 7.93 -11.93
N PHE A 332 -16.90 7.35 -12.91
CA PHE A 332 -16.50 7.38 -14.32
C PHE A 332 -16.88 8.70 -15.02
N GLY A 333 -17.91 9.41 -14.53
CA GLY A 333 -18.49 10.62 -15.11
C GLY A 333 -18.19 11.88 -14.32
N LYS A 334 -19.19 12.42 -13.61
CA LYS A 334 -19.18 13.75 -12.98
C LYS A 334 -17.98 13.98 -12.04
N ALA A 335 -17.61 13.00 -11.20
CA ALA A 335 -16.49 13.12 -10.27
C ALA A 335 -15.14 12.86 -10.94
N ASN A 336 -15.14 12.24 -12.12
CA ASN A 336 -13.98 12.08 -13.00
C ASN A 336 -12.76 11.37 -12.36
N CYS A 337 -13.03 10.51 -11.36
CA CYS A 337 -12.00 9.79 -10.61
C CYS A 337 -11.17 8.85 -11.52
N VAL A 338 -11.81 8.30 -12.56
CA VAL A 338 -11.20 7.38 -13.52
C VAL A 338 -9.99 7.95 -14.26
N LYS A 339 -9.79 9.26 -14.26
CA LYS A 339 -8.62 9.88 -14.92
C LYS A 339 -7.28 9.53 -14.27
N CYS A 340 -7.25 9.42 -12.94
CA CYS A 340 -6.09 8.93 -12.19
C CYS A 340 -6.31 7.47 -11.78
N HIS A 341 -7.54 7.14 -11.34
CA HIS A 341 -7.90 5.77 -10.95
C HIS A 341 -8.38 4.97 -12.17
N ALA A 342 -7.50 4.91 -13.17
CA ALA A 342 -7.74 4.24 -14.46
C ALA A 342 -7.93 2.72 -14.29
N VAL A 343 -8.62 2.11 -15.26
CA VAL A 343 -8.97 0.68 -15.22
C VAL A 343 -8.45 -0.12 -16.42
N SER A 344 -7.82 0.52 -17.40
CA SER A 344 -7.35 -0.16 -18.62
C SER A 344 -5.85 0.04 -18.87
N GLY A 345 -5.30 -0.74 -19.80
CA GLY A 345 -3.89 -0.70 -20.15
C GLY A 345 -3.01 -1.16 -18.98
N GLN A 346 -1.97 -0.41 -18.63
CA GLN A 346 -1.06 -0.72 -17.53
C GLN A 346 -1.73 -0.70 -16.16
N SER A 347 -2.94 -0.13 -16.05
CA SER A 347 -3.77 -0.18 -14.84
C SER A 347 -4.18 -1.60 -14.44
N ASN A 348 -4.23 -2.54 -15.37
CA ASN A 348 -4.62 -3.92 -15.10
C ASN A 348 -5.93 -4.03 -14.29
N GLU A 349 -6.89 -3.15 -14.54
CA GLU A 349 -8.17 -3.06 -13.80
C GLU A 349 -8.00 -2.79 -12.29
N MET A 350 -6.88 -2.21 -11.86
CA MET A 350 -6.59 -1.96 -10.44
C MET A 350 -7.10 -0.60 -9.93
N PHE A 351 -7.81 0.17 -10.76
CA PHE A 351 -8.28 1.52 -10.41
C PHE A 351 -7.11 2.44 -10.02
N SER A 352 -6.07 2.43 -10.86
CA SER A 352 -4.86 3.25 -10.72
C SER A 352 -4.16 3.36 -12.08
N ASP A 353 -3.71 4.54 -12.44
CA ASP A 353 -2.82 4.75 -13.58
C ASP A 353 -1.34 4.43 -13.24
N PHE A 354 -1.06 4.18 -11.96
CA PHE A 354 0.29 4.00 -11.41
C PHE A 354 1.25 5.17 -11.71
N ALA A 355 0.74 6.31 -12.15
CA ALA A 355 1.51 7.54 -12.29
C ALA A 355 1.70 8.23 -10.93
N ASN A 356 2.64 9.15 -10.85
CA ASN A 356 2.91 9.91 -9.64
C ASN A 356 2.30 11.31 -9.74
N HIS A 357 1.44 11.67 -8.79
CA HIS A 357 0.71 12.93 -8.72
C HIS A 357 0.90 13.63 -7.38
N VAL A 358 0.78 14.95 -7.37
CA VAL A 358 0.67 15.72 -6.13
C VAL A 358 -0.81 15.81 -5.76
N ALA A 359 -1.26 14.95 -4.88
CA ALA A 359 -2.65 14.92 -4.42
C ALA A 359 -2.96 15.92 -3.29
N GLY A 360 -1.99 16.76 -2.92
CA GLY A 360 -2.19 17.82 -1.94
C GLY A 360 -2.25 17.35 -0.49
N ILE A 361 -1.74 16.17 -0.17
CA ILE A 361 -1.97 15.51 1.13
C ILE A 361 -1.27 16.25 2.26
N PRO A 362 -1.96 16.47 3.40
CA PRO A 362 -1.38 17.08 4.59
C PRO A 362 -0.18 16.30 5.10
N GLN A 363 0.87 17.00 5.50
CA GLN A 363 2.10 16.40 6.01
C GLN A 363 1.96 16.12 7.49
N ILE A 364 2.08 14.87 7.89
CA ILE A 364 2.17 14.43 9.28
C ILE A 364 3.44 13.60 9.46
N ALA A 365 4.12 13.78 10.58
CA ALA A 365 5.34 13.05 10.89
C ALA A 365 5.42 12.76 12.39
N PRO A 366 6.05 11.66 12.81
CA PRO A 366 6.41 11.49 14.22
C PRO A 366 7.53 12.47 14.58
N LYS A 367 7.64 12.84 15.85
CA LYS A 367 8.83 13.57 16.32
C LYS A 367 10.05 12.65 16.20
N PHE A 368 11.08 13.13 15.53
CA PHE A 368 12.35 12.41 15.49
C PHE A 368 12.95 12.32 16.91
N GLY A 369 13.45 11.16 17.27
CA GLY A 369 14.15 10.97 18.52
C GLY A 369 15.10 9.77 18.43
N LYS A 370 16.35 9.96 18.82
CA LYS A 370 17.31 8.86 18.89
C LYS A 370 16.84 7.72 19.80
N THR A 371 16.08 8.06 20.83
CA THR A 371 15.51 7.09 21.76
C THR A 371 14.21 6.45 21.27
N THR A 372 13.53 7.08 20.29
CA THR A 372 12.29 6.54 19.72
C THR A 372 12.53 5.73 18.44
N GLY A 373 13.74 5.81 17.86
CA GLY A 373 14.08 5.09 16.64
C GLY A 373 13.35 5.54 15.39
N ASN A 374 12.55 6.63 15.46
CA ASN A 374 11.79 7.13 14.31
C ASN A 374 12.72 7.58 13.17
N VAL A 375 12.30 7.31 11.93
CA VAL A 375 13.03 7.72 10.73
C VAL A 375 12.94 9.24 10.56
N PRO A 376 14.03 9.95 10.21
CA PRO A 376 13.96 11.39 9.97
C PRO A 376 13.16 11.71 8.70
N PHE A 377 12.49 12.87 8.74
CA PHE A 377 11.80 13.47 7.60
C PHE A 377 12.63 14.62 7.02
N ARG A 378 12.24 15.14 5.87
CA ARG A 378 12.89 16.32 5.29
C ARG A 378 12.39 17.60 5.98
N ASP A 379 13.29 18.55 6.13
CA ASP A 379 12.95 19.92 6.53
C ASP A 379 12.59 20.80 5.33
N ALA A 380 12.39 22.10 5.56
CA ALA A 380 12.03 23.05 4.51
C ALA A 380 13.13 23.24 3.45
N SER A 381 14.38 22.93 3.76
CA SER A 381 15.50 22.95 2.81
C SER A 381 15.59 21.68 1.95
N GLY A 382 14.78 20.68 2.27
CA GLY A 382 14.78 19.37 1.63
C GLY A 382 15.83 18.41 2.17
N GLN A 383 16.49 18.75 3.28
CA GLN A 383 17.46 17.86 3.94
C GLN A 383 16.76 17.02 5.01
N PHE A 384 17.17 15.76 5.14
CA PHE A 384 16.75 14.92 6.27
C PHE A 384 17.32 15.47 7.57
N SER A 385 16.45 15.79 8.52
CA SER A 385 16.86 16.42 9.77
C SER A 385 15.99 15.99 10.95
N PRO A 386 16.47 16.14 12.20
CA PRO A 386 15.66 15.90 13.38
C PRO A 386 14.41 16.79 13.50
N ALA A 387 14.41 17.95 12.85
CA ALA A 387 13.28 18.88 12.79
C ALA A 387 12.40 18.66 11.56
N GLY A 388 12.73 17.68 10.73
CA GLY A 388 12.01 17.37 9.50
C GLY A 388 10.59 16.90 9.75
N ASN A 389 9.68 17.35 8.89
CA ASN A 389 8.25 17.00 8.95
C ASN A 389 7.60 16.93 7.57
N GLN A 390 8.40 16.82 6.51
CA GLN A 390 7.93 16.77 5.14
C GLN A 390 8.36 15.47 4.46
N ASP A 391 7.43 14.82 3.79
CA ASP A 391 7.70 13.71 2.87
C ASP A 391 7.67 14.25 1.43
N TRP A 392 8.79 14.21 0.75
CA TRP A 392 8.92 14.71 -0.62
C TRP A 392 8.65 13.65 -1.68
N GLY A 393 8.25 12.45 -1.29
CA GLY A 393 7.74 11.40 -2.18
C GLY A 393 8.74 10.99 -3.27
N LEU A 394 8.39 11.26 -4.53
CA LEU A 394 9.18 10.84 -5.70
C LEU A 394 10.58 11.48 -5.76
N THR A 395 10.79 12.62 -5.12
CA THR A 395 12.15 13.22 -5.02
C THR A 395 13.16 12.25 -4.41
N ASP A 396 12.74 11.38 -3.49
CA ASP A 396 13.63 10.39 -2.88
C ASP A 396 14.14 9.34 -3.89
N VAL A 397 13.46 9.23 -5.04
CA VAL A 397 13.82 8.31 -6.12
C VAL A 397 14.60 9.02 -7.23
N THR A 398 14.16 10.23 -7.61
CA THR A 398 14.69 10.93 -8.78
C THR A 398 15.79 11.95 -8.44
N GLY A 399 15.89 12.35 -7.18
CA GLY A 399 16.76 13.46 -6.76
C GLY A 399 16.24 14.85 -7.19
N SER A 400 15.16 14.91 -7.98
CA SER A 400 14.61 16.14 -8.54
C SER A 400 13.65 16.83 -7.58
N THR A 401 13.90 18.08 -7.21
CA THR A 401 12.98 18.88 -6.39
C THR A 401 11.66 19.19 -7.13
N GLY A 402 11.64 19.08 -8.46
CA GLY A 402 10.43 19.17 -9.29
C GLY A 402 9.43 18.05 -9.00
N ASP A 403 9.90 16.93 -8.45
CA ASP A 403 9.10 15.76 -8.11
C ASP A 403 8.62 15.73 -6.66
N ALA A 404 8.91 16.78 -5.88
CA ALA A 404 8.50 16.86 -4.49
C ALA A 404 6.98 16.76 -4.34
N TYR A 405 6.57 15.97 -3.35
CA TYR A 405 5.18 15.65 -2.97
C TYR A 405 4.40 14.80 -3.97
N LYS A 406 5.05 14.27 -5.01
CA LYS A 406 4.42 13.31 -5.93
C LYS A 406 4.42 11.92 -5.32
N PHE A 407 3.25 11.30 -5.32
CA PHE A 407 3.03 9.92 -4.91
C PHE A 407 2.26 9.17 -5.98
N ARG A 408 2.51 7.87 -6.07
CA ARG A 408 1.81 6.98 -6.99
C ARG A 408 0.31 6.95 -6.66
N THR A 409 -0.54 7.03 -7.68
CA THR A 409 -1.98 6.80 -7.53
C THR A 409 -2.21 5.45 -6.85
N SER A 410 -2.91 5.47 -5.71
CA SER A 410 -3.25 4.25 -4.98
C SER A 410 -4.30 3.44 -5.74
N PRO A 411 -4.11 2.13 -5.94
CA PRO A 411 -5.19 1.25 -6.37
C PRO A 411 -6.37 1.30 -5.39
N LEU A 412 -7.60 1.23 -5.93
CA LEU A 412 -8.82 1.36 -5.11
C LEU A 412 -9.53 0.03 -4.84
N ARG A 413 -9.06 -1.09 -5.42
CA ARG A 413 -9.64 -2.39 -5.08
C ARG A 413 -9.52 -2.65 -3.59
N ASN A 414 -10.61 -3.09 -2.98
CA ASN A 414 -10.70 -3.36 -1.54
C ASN A 414 -10.41 -2.14 -0.64
N VAL A 415 -10.54 -0.91 -1.16
CA VAL A 415 -10.24 0.33 -0.43
C VAL A 415 -11.10 0.49 0.83
N GLY A 416 -12.29 -0.09 0.86
CA GLY A 416 -13.19 -0.08 2.02
C GLY A 416 -12.64 -0.80 3.25
N LEU A 417 -11.61 -1.65 3.11
CA LEU A 417 -10.97 -2.37 4.21
C LEU A 417 -9.84 -1.58 4.86
N GLN A 418 -9.42 -0.46 4.27
CA GLN A 418 -8.28 0.31 4.77
C GLN A 418 -8.68 1.13 6.00
N PRO A 419 -7.95 1.02 7.12
CA PRO A 419 -8.23 1.80 8.32
C PRO A 419 -7.73 3.25 8.20
N THR A 420 -6.83 3.51 7.27
CA THR A 420 -6.26 4.84 7.01
C THR A 420 -5.99 5.05 5.52
N PHE A 421 -5.90 6.30 5.09
CA PHE A 421 -5.86 6.68 3.68
C PHE A 421 -4.65 7.57 3.36
N PHE A 422 -4.22 7.54 2.10
CA PHE A 422 -3.03 8.18 1.54
C PHE A 422 -1.71 7.58 2.04
N HIS A 423 -0.58 8.09 1.55
CA HIS A 423 0.76 7.56 1.79
C HIS A 423 1.19 7.61 3.27
N ASN A 424 0.65 8.53 4.03
CA ASN A 424 0.97 8.73 5.45
C ASN A 424 -0.20 8.46 6.40
N GLY A 425 -1.37 8.05 5.87
CA GLY A 425 -2.55 7.80 6.69
C GLY A 425 -3.13 9.06 7.33
N ALA A 426 -3.04 10.20 6.66
CA ALA A 426 -3.54 11.48 7.17
C ALA A 426 -5.07 11.49 7.41
N PHE A 427 -5.80 10.52 6.92
CA PHE A 427 -7.24 10.34 7.12
C PHE A 427 -7.53 8.92 7.59
N THR A 428 -8.49 8.79 8.52
CA THR A 428 -8.93 7.50 9.09
C THR A 428 -10.35 7.11 8.69
N LYS A 429 -10.99 7.92 7.85
CA LYS A 429 -12.33 7.65 7.29
C LYS A 429 -12.30 7.82 5.78
N LEU A 430 -12.92 6.87 5.08
CA LEU A 430 -13.04 6.91 3.62
C LEU A 430 -13.77 8.17 3.15
N GLU A 431 -14.86 8.52 3.84
CA GLU A 431 -15.67 9.71 3.53
C GLU A 431 -14.84 11.00 3.57
N ASP A 432 -13.98 11.13 4.57
CA ASP A 432 -13.14 12.33 4.73
C ASP A 432 -12.05 12.36 3.65
N ALA A 433 -11.47 11.22 3.29
CA ALA A 433 -10.52 11.12 2.19
C ALA A 433 -11.16 11.46 0.83
N VAL A 434 -12.38 10.98 0.57
CA VAL A 434 -13.14 11.32 -0.64
C VAL A 434 -13.51 12.81 -0.66
N ARG A 435 -14.02 13.35 0.44
CA ARG A 435 -14.35 14.79 0.56
C ARG A 435 -13.13 15.67 0.29
N TYR A 436 -12.00 15.27 0.85
CA TYR A 436 -10.72 15.97 0.61
C TYR A 436 -10.34 15.99 -0.87
N HIS A 437 -10.47 14.87 -1.57
CA HIS A 437 -10.21 14.80 -3.02
C HIS A 437 -11.14 15.67 -3.86
N LEU A 438 -12.41 15.76 -3.47
CA LEU A 438 -13.40 16.58 -4.19
C LEU A 438 -13.13 18.08 -4.09
N ASN A 439 -12.43 18.53 -3.03
CA ASN A 439 -12.11 19.96 -2.84
C ASN A 439 -10.81 20.16 -2.05
N THR A 440 -9.70 19.63 -2.56
CA THR A 440 -8.40 19.61 -1.88
C THR A 440 -7.95 20.98 -1.36
N VAL A 441 -8.12 22.05 -2.16
CA VAL A 441 -7.66 23.40 -1.78
C VAL A 441 -8.42 23.96 -0.57
N ALA A 442 -9.73 23.76 -0.49
CA ALA A 442 -10.51 24.26 0.64
C ALA A 442 -10.33 23.36 1.89
N GLU A 443 -10.40 22.05 1.71
CA GLU A 443 -10.29 21.09 2.81
C GLU A 443 -8.89 21.13 3.46
N SER A 444 -7.84 21.41 2.70
CA SER A 444 -6.47 21.55 3.24
C SER A 444 -6.32 22.66 4.27
N LYS A 445 -7.15 23.72 4.19
CA LYS A 445 -7.12 24.86 5.11
C LYS A 445 -7.74 24.54 6.47
N THR A 446 -8.61 23.54 6.54
CA THR A 446 -9.36 23.17 7.74
C THR A 446 -8.91 21.84 8.34
N TYR A 447 -8.03 21.14 7.65
CA TYR A 447 -7.47 19.88 8.11
C TYR A 447 -6.70 20.04 9.41
N THR A 448 -6.95 19.14 10.35
CA THR A 448 -6.06 18.91 11.49
C THR A 448 -5.97 17.40 11.76
N PRO A 449 -4.80 16.86 12.16
CA PRO A 449 -4.66 15.44 12.47
C PRO A 449 -5.60 14.96 13.58
N ALA A 450 -5.95 15.86 14.52
CA ALA A 450 -6.88 15.56 15.59
C ALA A 450 -8.33 15.35 15.09
N LYS A 451 -8.81 16.20 14.17
CA LYS A 451 -10.13 16.01 13.52
C LYS A 451 -10.16 14.73 12.69
N ALA A 452 -9.07 14.41 12.01
CA ALA A 452 -8.91 13.19 11.25
C ALA A 452 -8.66 11.95 12.12
N MET A 453 -8.66 12.09 13.45
CA MET A 453 -8.43 11.02 14.43
C MET A 453 -7.12 10.24 14.24
N VAL A 454 -6.12 10.88 13.67
CA VAL A 454 -4.77 10.32 13.52
C VAL A 454 -4.18 10.02 14.92
N ALA A 455 -3.30 9.03 15.02
CA ALA A 455 -2.64 8.64 16.27
C ALA A 455 -2.00 9.85 16.97
N THR A 456 -2.02 9.87 18.30
CA THR A 456 -1.68 11.05 19.10
C THR A 456 -0.26 11.53 18.91
N ASP A 457 0.69 10.62 18.71
CA ASP A 457 2.11 10.90 18.47
C ASP A 457 2.37 11.58 17.11
N LEU A 458 1.42 11.50 16.18
CA LEU A 458 1.49 12.14 14.84
C LEU A 458 0.78 13.50 14.77
N ARG A 459 0.16 13.98 15.87
CA ARG A 459 -0.67 15.20 15.84
C ARG A 459 0.11 16.51 15.96
N ASN A 460 1.32 16.46 16.50
CA ASN A 460 2.05 17.65 16.93
C ASN A 460 3.30 17.96 16.09
N ASN A 461 3.53 17.24 15.00
CA ASN A 461 4.62 17.48 14.07
C ASN A 461 4.10 17.47 12.63
N THR A 462 3.40 18.54 12.26
CA THR A 462 2.83 18.70 10.93
C THR A 462 3.70 19.59 10.07
N GLY A 463 3.96 19.17 8.84
CA GLY A 463 4.65 19.99 7.86
C GLY A 463 3.73 21.05 7.21
N PRO A 464 4.32 22.05 6.53
CA PRO A 464 3.57 23.12 5.87
C PRO A 464 2.77 22.57 4.69
N ILE A 465 1.49 22.93 4.60
CA ILE A 465 0.63 22.53 3.46
C ILE A 465 0.82 23.42 2.23
N SER A 466 1.22 24.68 2.39
CA SER A 466 1.33 25.63 1.29
C SER A 466 2.25 25.18 0.15
N PRO A 467 3.47 24.66 0.37
CA PRO A 467 4.34 24.17 -0.71
C PRO A 467 3.76 22.95 -1.42
N VAL A 468 2.97 22.13 -0.72
CA VAL A 468 2.29 20.96 -1.31
C VAL A 468 1.18 21.42 -2.25
N ILE A 469 0.32 22.35 -1.80
CA ILE A 469 -0.78 22.91 -2.61
C ILE A 469 -0.26 23.72 -3.81
N ALA A 470 0.88 24.39 -3.68
CA ALA A 470 1.50 25.11 -4.79
C ALA A 470 1.85 24.19 -5.98
N LYS A 471 2.14 22.92 -5.69
CA LYS A 471 2.45 21.88 -6.68
C LYS A 471 1.27 20.97 -7.02
N LEU A 472 0.06 21.24 -6.49
CA LEU A 472 -1.13 20.41 -6.67
C LEU A 472 -1.38 20.08 -8.14
N ASP A 473 -1.69 18.80 -8.42
CA ASP A 473 -2.05 18.35 -9.75
C ASP A 473 -3.19 19.22 -10.33
N PRO A 474 -3.09 19.66 -11.58
CA PRO A 474 -4.11 20.51 -12.21
C PRO A 474 -5.53 19.95 -12.12
N MET A 475 -5.70 18.62 -12.17
CA MET A 475 -7.02 17.98 -12.08
C MET A 475 -7.70 18.16 -10.72
N LEU A 476 -6.93 18.40 -9.65
CA LEU A 476 -7.44 18.59 -8.29
C LEU A 476 -7.60 20.06 -7.90
N LYS A 477 -7.24 21.00 -8.80
CA LYS A 477 -7.41 22.45 -8.56
C LYS A 477 -8.85 22.89 -8.68
N THR A 478 -9.65 22.22 -9.49
CA THR A 478 -11.08 22.53 -9.68
C THR A 478 -11.91 21.64 -8.78
N PRO A 479 -12.67 22.20 -7.83
CA PRO A 479 -13.50 21.40 -6.94
C PRO A 479 -14.66 20.76 -7.70
N VAL A 480 -15.04 19.56 -7.26
CA VAL A 480 -16.23 18.85 -7.74
C VAL A 480 -17.32 18.95 -6.68
N THR A 481 -18.46 19.54 -7.05
CA THR A 481 -19.62 19.65 -6.16
C THR A 481 -20.57 18.50 -6.37
N LEU A 482 -20.83 17.76 -5.32
CA LEU A 482 -21.81 16.68 -5.25
C LEU A 482 -22.90 17.04 -4.24
N THR A 483 -24.14 16.61 -4.50
CA THR A 483 -25.20 16.61 -3.49
C THR A 483 -24.88 15.60 -2.40
N ALA A 484 -25.58 15.66 -1.26
CA ALA A 484 -25.38 14.68 -0.18
C ALA A 484 -25.65 13.24 -0.64
N THR A 485 -26.67 13.04 -1.48
CA THR A 485 -27.01 11.72 -2.05
C THR A 485 -25.92 11.24 -3.02
N GLU A 486 -25.48 12.08 -3.95
CA GLU A 486 -24.39 11.75 -4.87
C GLU A 486 -23.10 11.38 -4.12
N PHE A 487 -22.79 12.13 -3.07
CA PHE A 487 -21.64 11.82 -2.23
C PHE A 487 -21.76 10.46 -1.55
N ALA A 488 -22.95 10.16 -0.98
CA ALA A 488 -23.21 8.86 -0.35
C ALA A 488 -23.13 7.72 -1.37
N ASP A 489 -23.69 7.89 -2.57
CA ASP A 489 -23.63 6.90 -3.65
C ASP A 489 -22.17 6.66 -4.11
N LEU A 490 -21.35 7.71 -4.26
CA LEU A 490 -19.94 7.58 -4.61
C LEU A 490 -19.14 6.82 -3.52
N VAL A 491 -19.38 7.13 -2.24
CA VAL A 491 -18.72 6.43 -1.13
C VAL A 491 -19.18 4.97 -1.07
N CYS A 492 -20.47 4.69 -1.31
CA CYS A 492 -21.02 3.34 -1.39
C CYS A 492 -20.32 2.53 -2.49
N PHE A 493 -20.16 3.10 -3.68
CA PHE A 493 -19.40 2.46 -4.78
C PHE A 493 -17.98 2.11 -4.37
N LEU A 494 -17.23 3.05 -3.79
CA LEU A 494 -15.85 2.82 -3.39
C LEU A 494 -15.73 1.77 -2.29
N ARG A 495 -16.68 1.75 -1.34
CA ARG A 495 -16.66 0.85 -0.19
C ARG A 495 -17.08 -0.57 -0.53
N GLU A 496 -18.17 -0.71 -1.30
CA GLU A 496 -18.83 -2.00 -1.50
C GLU A 496 -18.56 -2.57 -2.90
N SER A 497 -18.66 -1.76 -3.97
CA SER A 497 -18.54 -2.28 -5.33
C SER A 497 -17.13 -2.73 -5.70
N LEU A 498 -16.11 -2.18 -5.03
CA LEU A 498 -14.69 -2.51 -5.24
C LEU A 498 -14.17 -3.56 -4.25
N LEU A 499 -15.02 -4.06 -3.35
CA LEU A 499 -14.66 -5.02 -2.31
C LEU A 499 -14.98 -6.45 -2.76
N ASP A 500 -13.95 -7.27 -2.85
CA ASP A 500 -14.09 -8.72 -2.98
C ASP A 500 -14.31 -9.33 -1.58
N ASP A 501 -15.39 -10.09 -1.41
CA ASP A 501 -15.73 -10.68 -0.11
C ASP A 501 -14.62 -11.61 0.44
N ARG A 502 -13.81 -12.22 -0.43
CA ARG A 502 -12.66 -13.04 -0.01
C ARG A 502 -11.59 -12.22 0.72
N ALA A 503 -11.52 -10.90 0.47
CA ALA A 503 -10.59 -9.98 1.12
C ALA A 503 -11.06 -9.49 2.50
N ARG A 504 -12.25 -9.87 2.94
CA ARG A 504 -12.74 -9.46 4.27
C ARG A 504 -11.92 -10.09 5.40
N PRO A 505 -11.74 -9.38 6.52
CA PRO A 505 -10.94 -9.86 7.67
C PRO A 505 -11.34 -11.25 8.16
N GLU A 506 -12.65 -11.61 8.10
CA GLU A 506 -13.17 -12.92 8.52
C GLU A 506 -12.59 -14.07 7.67
N ASN A 507 -12.26 -13.80 6.42
CA ASN A 507 -11.63 -14.75 5.51
C ASN A 507 -10.11 -14.71 5.62
N LEU A 508 -9.53 -13.51 5.66
CA LEU A 508 -8.07 -13.34 5.68
C LEU A 508 -7.43 -13.74 7.01
N SER A 509 -8.12 -13.56 8.14
CA SER A 509 -7.61 -13.98 9.45
C SER A 509 -7.33 -15.49 9.54
N ARG A 510 -7.95 -16.31 8.69
CA ARG A 510 -7.69 -17.75 8.59
C ARG A 510 -6.31 -18.08 8.01
N LEU A 511 -5.68 -17.10 7.37
CA LEU A 511 -4.32 -17.24 6.84
C LEU A 511 -3.24 -17.11 7.93
N ILE A 512 -3.60 -16.62 9.13
CA ILE A 512 -2.67 -16.56 10.26
C ILE A 512 -2.39 -18.00 10.69
N PRO A 513 -1.13 -18.49 10.63
CA PRO A 513 -0.81 -19.86 11.04
C PRO A 513 -0.98 -20.03 12.55
N ALA A 514 -1.28 -21.24 12.99
CA ALA A 514 -1.29 -21.55 14.41
C ALA A 514 0.15 -21.54 14.99
N GLN A 515 1.13 -21.86 14.16
CA GLN A 515 2.54 -21.92 14.51
C GLN A 515 3.39 -21.79 13.25
N VAL A 516 4.62 -21.32 13.39
CA VAL A 516 5.64 -21.25 12.33
C VAL A 516 6.79 -22.21 12.62
N PRO A 517 7.54 -22.67 11.60
CA PRO A 517 8.62 -23.65 11.76
C PRO A 517 9.76 -23.19 12.67
N SER A 518 9.97 -21.90 12.86
CA SER A 518 10.96 -21.37 13.83
C SER A 518 10.59 -21.61 15.29
N TYR A 519 9.33 -21.91 15.59
CA TYR A 519 8.75 -21.91 16.93
C TYR A 519 8.84 -20.59 17.68
N LEU A 520 9.24 -19.50 17.02
CA LEU A 520 9.16 -18.16 17.62
C LEU A 520 7.68 -17.78 17.85
N PRO A 521 7.38 -17.07 18.93
CA PRO A 521 6.02 -16.60 19.19
C PRO A 521 5.52 -15.72 18.04
N LEU A 522 4.31 -16.03 17.56
CA LEU A 522 3.62 -15.17 16.59
C LEU A 522 3.30 -13.80 17.22
N GLN A 523 3.27 -12.78 16.39
CA GLN A 523 2.72 -11.49 16.80
C GLN A 523 1.23 -11.63 17.11
N ARG A 524 0.72 -10.80 18.03
CA ARG A 524 -0.69 -10.81 18.43
C ARG A 524 -1.51 -9.93 17.49
N PHE A 525 -2.34 -10.54 16.66
CA PHE A 525 -3.22 -9.84 15.72
C PHE A 525 -4.52 -9.42 16.41
N GLU A 526 -4.74 -8.12 16.55
CA GLU A 526 -6.00 -7.54 17.05
C GLU A 526 -7.02 -7.44 15.91
N ARG A 527 -8.29 -7.59 16.26
CA ARG A 527 -9.43 -7.45 15.33
C ARG A 527 -9.96 -6.03 15.29
#